data_64c4dd6eab34526927cfdbf5a31faad4
#
_entry.id   64c4dd6eab34526927cfdbf5a31faad4
#
_cell.length_a   1.000
_cell.length_b   1.000
_cell.length_c   1.000
_cell.angle_alpha   90.00
_cell.angle_beta   90.00
_cell.angle_gamma   90.00
#
_symmetry.space_group_name_H-M   'P 1'
#
loop_
_entity.id
_entity.type
_entity.pdbx_description
1 polymer ?
#
loop_
_entity_poly.entity_id
_entity_poly.type
_entity_poly.pdbx_seq_one_letter_code
_entity_poly.pdbx_strand_id
1 'polypeptide(L)'
;MFNSIITSTDSMISAGTSLASMGVAVVLGVLISVCYMFTQKKGSYTKDYIVAVAVLPVIVSLVIMLVGNSVARAFSLAGAFALVRFRSAPGSAKDIAVVFFAMATGLACGLGYLVFGAVAAVIICIVLIVLCKTSFGEMKTAGRQLKITIPEDLNYEGVFEDIFKEYTTECTLNNVKTTNMGTLYELTYLIGMKAGVSEKEFIDSLRCRNGNLNISLGAVPDRNTMVL
;
A
#
# COMPACT_ATOMS: atom_id res chain seq x y z
N MET A 1 -19.45 10.63 29.28
CA MET A 1 -18.17 9.94 29.44
C MET A 1 -17.09 10.33 28.41
N PHE A 2 -17.40 11.21 27.45
CA PHE A 2 -16.47 11.62 26.37
C PHE A 2 -15.97 13.06 26.50
N ASN A 3 -15.87 13.57 27.75
CA ASN A 3 -15.37 14.92 27.95
C ASN A 3 -13.83 14.96 27.86
N SER A 4 -13.31 16.02 27.26
CA SER A 4 -11.87 16.27 27.23
C SER A 4 -11.33 16.42 28.65
N ILE A 5 -10.18 15.83 28.92
CA ILE A 5 -9.46 15.99 30.21
C ILE A 5 -8.92 17.42 30.36
N ILE A 6 -8.90 18.19 29.25
CA ILE A 6 -8.40 19.57 29.17
C ILE A 6 -9.58 20.57 29.23
N THR A 7 -10.55 20.36 30.09
CA THR A 7 -11.62 21.32 30.38
C THR A 7 -11.31 22.08 31.67
N SER A 8 -10.42 23.04 31.59
CA SER A 8 -10.40 24.14 32.55
C SER A 8 -9.89 25.39 31.89
N THR A 9 -10.78 26.35 31.86
CA THR A 9 -10.54 27.77 31.68
C THR A 9 -9.37 28.18 32.60
N ASP A 10 -8.33 28.78 32.02
CA ASP A 10 -7.18 29.31 32.76
C ASP A 10 -6.37 28.29 33.60
N SER A 11 -5.34 27.84 33.01
CA SER A 11 -4.04 27.58 33.61
C SER A 11 -3.30 26.43 32.92
N MET A 12 -2.03 26.64 32.73
CA MET A 12 -0.97 25.66 32.54
C MET A 12 -1.45 24.21 32.40
N ILE A 13 -1.37 23.68 31.18
CA ILE A 13 -1.54 22.24 30.92
C ILE A 13 -0.69 21.52 31.97
N SER A 14 -1.33 20.79 32.87
CA SER A 14 -0.58 20.08 33.92
C SER A 14 0.40 19.13 33.24
N ALA A 15 1.68 19.23 33.60
CA ALA A 15 2.72 18.38 33.02
C ALA A 15 2.36 16.88 33.11
N GLY A 16 1.61 16.50 34.16
CA GLY A 16 1.11 15.13 34.32
C GLY A 16 0.09 14.69 33.25
N THR A 17 -0.84 15.57 32.90
CA THR A 17 -1.84 15.25 31.85
C THR A 17 -1.21 15.20 30.48
N SER A 18 -0.23 16.06 30.19
CA SER A 18 0.52 16.05 28.94
C SER A 18 1.34 14.77 28.77
N LEU A 19 2.04 14.35 29.84
CA LEU A 19 2.79 13.09 29.83
C LEU A 19 1.88 11.88 29.66
N ALA A 20 0.71 11.86 30.29
CA ALA A 20 -0.28 10.79 30.14
C ALA A 20 -0.79 10.72 28.70
N SER A 21 -1.11 11.86 28.08
CA SER A 21 -1.55 11.90 26.68
C SER A 21 -0.47 11.42 25.72
N MET A 22 0.78 11.79 25.92
CA MET A 22 1.91 11.29 25.14
C MET A 22 2.11 9.78 25.32
N GLY A 23 1.99 9.28 26.56
CA GLY A 23 2.08 7.85 26.84
C GLY A 23 1.00 7.04 26.11
N VAL A 24 -0.25 7.52 26.12
CA VAL A 24 -1.33 6.90 25.38
C VAL A 24 -1.08 6.97 23.86
N ALA A 25 -0.57 8.09 23.35
CA ALA A 25 -0.23 8.23 21.93
C ALA A 25 0.85 7.22 21.49
N VAL A 26 1.87 6.94 22.34
CA VAL A 26 2.87 5.89 22.08
C VAL A 26 2.21 4.52 21.97
N VAL A 27 1.37 4.16 22.96
CA VAL A 27 0.69 2.86 22.98
C VAL A 27 -0.20 2.67 21.76
N LEU A 28 -0.98 3.69 21.37
CA LEU A 28 -1.83 3.65 20.19
C LEU A 28 -1.02 3.61 18.91
N GLY A 29 0.10 4.33 18.82
CA GLY A 29 1.00 4.28 17.67
C GLY A 29 1.59 2.88 17.45
N VAL A 30 2.05 2.24 18.53
CA VAL A 30 2.53 0.86 18.47
C VAL A 30 1.39 -0.10 18.06
N LEU A 31 0.19 0.07 18.62
CA LEU A 31 -0.98 -0.73 18.26
C LEU A 31 -1.31 -0.62 16.75
N ILE A 32 -1.31 0.60 16.21
CA ILE A 32 -1.54 0.84 14.77
C ILE A 32 -0.46 0.16 13.92
N SER A 33 0.81 0.27 14.32
CA SER A 33 1.94 -0.36 13.63
C SER A 33 1.82 -1.88 13.62
N VAL A 34 1.48 -2.48 14.75
CA VAL A 34 1.27 -3.94 14.86
C VAL A 34 0.08 -4.37 14.00
N CYS A 35 -1.04 -3.62 14.04
CA CYS A 35 -2.19 -3.86 13.19
C CYS A 35 -1.82 -3.83 11.70
N TYR A 36 -1.02 -2.85 11.28
CA TYR A 36 -0.53 -2.75 9.91
C TYR A 36 0.34 -3.97 9.52
N MET A 37 1.24 -4.42 10.41
CA MET A 37 2.07 -5.61 10.18
C MET A 37 1.21 -6.87 9.93
N PHE A 38 0.12 -7.03 10.69
CA PHE A 38 -0.82 -8.16 10.48
C PHE A 38 -1.59 -8.08 9.16
N THR A 39 -1.70 -6.89 8.59
CA THR A 39 -2.48 -6.62 7.38
C THR A 39 -1.65 -6.76 6.11
N GLN A 40 -0.33 -6.73 6.21
CA GLN A 40 0.61 -6.86 5.09
C GLN A 40 1.13 -8.28 4.92
N LYS A 41 1.43 -8.67 3.65
CA LYS A 41 2.14 -9.92 3.35
C LYS A 41 3.57 -9.84 3.89
N LYS A 42 4.09 -10.93 4.43
CA LYS A 42 5.48 -11.00 4.92
C LYS A 42 6.46 -10.55 3.83
N GLY A 43 7.29 -9.56 4.15
CA GLY A 43 8.30 -9.01 3.23
C GLY A 43 7.85 -7.81 2.37
N SER A 44 6.59 -7.39 2.46
CA SER A 44 6.07 -6.24 1.68
C SER A 44 6.18 -4.88 2.39
N TYR A 45 6.70 -4.83 3.62
CA TYR A 45 6.83 -3.60 4.38
C TYR A 45 8.27 -3.34 4.80
N THR A 46 8.67 -2.07 4.88
CA THR A 46 9.99 -1.66 5.37
C THR A 46 9.93 -1.38 6.87
N LYS A 47 11.01 -1.72 7.58
CA LYS A 47 11.14 -1.45 9.02
C LYS A 47 10.97 0.05 9.32
N ASP A 48 11.53 0.89 8.46
CA ASP A 48 11.50 2.35 8.64
C ASP A 48 10.08 2.91 8.60
N TYR A 49 9.23 2.38 7.72
CA TYR A 49 7.82 2.79 7.64
C TYR A 49 7.05 2.44 8.91
N ILE A 50 7.26 1.24 9.46
CA ILE A 50 6.60 0.81 10.71
C ILE A 50 6.98 1.71 11.88
N VAL A 51 8.27 2.01 12.00
CA VAL A 51 8.78 2.91 13.03
C VAL A 51 8.18 4.32 12.86
N ALA A 52 8.13 4.83 11.63
CA ALA A 52 7.52 6.12 11.34
C ALA A 52 6.05 6.18 11.76
N VAL A 53 5.25 5.17 11.42
CA VAL A 53 3.82 5.08 11.79
C VAL A 53 3.65 5.00 13.32
N ALA A 54 4.54 4.29 14.03
CA ALA A 54 4.49 4.20 15.49
C ALA A 54 4.75 5.53 16.20
N VAL A 55 5.68 6.33 15.67
CA VAL A 55 6.10 7.61 16.29
C VAL A 55 5.18 8.77 15.87
N LEU A 56 4.54 8.68 14.72
CA LEU A 56 3.72 9.75 14.15
C LEU A 56 2.62 10.28 15.11
N PRO A 57 1.82 9.45 15.82
CA PRO A 57 0.81 9.93 16.76
C PRO A 57 1.41 10.77 17.91
N VAL A 58 2.60 10.40 18.36
CA VAL A 58 3.29 11.10 19.43
C VAL A 58 3.71 12.50 19.00
N ILE A 59 4.30 12.59 17.80
CA ILE A 59 4.70 13.87 17.20
C ILE A 59 3.49 14.78 17.02
N VAL A 60 2.40 14.26 16.45
CA VAL A 60 1.18 15.05 16.23
C VAL A 60 0.56 15.48 17.54
N SER A 61 0.49 14.60 18.56
CA SER A 61 -0.01 14.94 19.89
C SER A 61 0.80 16.07 20.52
N LEU A 62 2.14 15.98 20.47
CA LEU A 62 3.03 17.02 20.96
C LEU A 62 2.79 18.37 20.28
N VAL A 63 2.70 18.36 18.94
CA VAL A 63 2.45 19.57 18.15
C VAL A 63 1.12 20.22 18.54
N ILE A 64 0.04 19.43 18.67
CA ILE A 64 -1.28 19.95 19.06
C ILE A 64 -1.24 20.57 20.46
N MET A 65 -0.56 19.94 21.40
CA MET A 65 -0.39 20.49 22.75
C MET A 65 0.37 21.82 22.75
N LEU A 66 1.41 21.97 21.92
CA LEU A 66 2.17 23.20 21.78
C LEU A 66 1.37 24.33 21.11
N VAL A 67 0.49 23.98 20.17
CA VAL A 67 -0.41 24.94 19.51
C VAL A 67 -1.45 25.48 20.49
N GLY A 68 -1.99 24.61 21.35
CA GLY A 68 -3.09 24.96 22.26
C GLY A 68 -4.31 25.52 21.49
N ASN A 69 -5.03 26.43 22.14
CA ASN A 69 -6.25 27.05 21.54
C ASN A 69 -5.98 28.25 20.63
N SER A 70 -4.72 28.48 20.23
CA SER A 70 -4.37 29.62 19.37
C SER A 70 -4.51 29.28 17.89
N VAL A 71 -5.54 29.82 17.26
CA VAL A 71 -5.78 29.66 15.80
C VAL A 71 -4.59 30.17 14.96
N ALA A 72 -3.97 31.25 15.37
CA ALA A 72 -2.79 31.80 14.68
C ALA A 72 -1.61 30.83 14.67
N ARG A 73 -1.35 30.16 15.82
CA ARG A 73 -0.31 29.13 15.92
C ARG A 73 -0.62 27.91 15.08
N ALA A 74 -1.90 27.49 15.02
CA ALA A 74 -2.36 26.39 14.19
C ALA A 74 -2.08 26.65 12.69
N PHE A 75 -2.41 27.85 12.19
CA PHE A 75 -2.12 28.22 10.80
C PHE A 75 -0.63 28.30 10.50
N SER A 76 0.18 28.84 11.42
CA SER A 76 1.64 28.89 11.25
C SER A 76 2.25 27.50 11.12
N LEU A 77 1.81 26.53 11.96
CA LEU A 77 2.28 25.17 11.90
C LEU A 77 1.77 24.42 10.66
N ALA A 78 0.52 24.63 10.26
CA ALA A 78 -0.01 24.05 9.01
C ALA A 78 0.81 24.55 7.80
N GLY A 79 1.19 25.82 7.77
CA GLY A 79 2.09 26.37 6.76
C GLY A 79 3.47 25.72 6.78
N ALA A 80 4.06 25.54 7.96
CA ALA A 80 5.35 24.87 8.09
C ALA A 80 5.30 23.39 7.64
N PHE A 81 4.24 22.66 7.99
CA PHE A 81 4.07 21.28 7.52
C PHE A 81 3.83 21.17 6.01
N ALA A 82 3.18 22.16 5.39
CA ALA A 82 3.00 22.20 3.93
C ALA A 82 4.34 22.30 3.17
N LEU A 83 5.39 22.82 3.80
CA LEU A 83 6.73 22.87 3.22
C LEU A 83 7.50 21.54 3.35
N VAL A 84 7.04 20.61 4.21
CA VAL A 84 7.64 19.29 4.34
C VAL A 84 7.22 18.44 3.15
N ARG A 85 8.08 18.41 2.15
CA ARG A 85 7.90 17.56 0.98
C ARG A 85 8.43 16.18 1.26
N PHE A 86 7.55 15.19 1.31
CA PHE A 86 7.98 13.79 1.30
C PHE A 86 8.61 13.48 -0.07
N ARG A 87 9.89 13.23 -0.08
CA ARG A 87 10.65 12.95 -1.32
C ARG A 87 10.35 11.56 -1.90
N SER A 88 9.85 10.65 -1.07
CA SER A 88 9.36 9.34 -1.46
C SER A 88 7.88 9.26 -1.12
N ALA A 89 7.04 9.15 -2.15
CA ALA A 89 5.62 8.89 -1.94
C ALA A 89 5.45 7.55 -1.20
N PRO A 90 4.52 7.46 -0.23
CA PRO A 90 4.14 6.17 0.33
C PRO A 90 3.73 5.25 -0.82
N GLY A 91 4.24 4.01 -0.81
CA GLY A 91 4.17 3.11 -1.97
C GLY A 91 2.76 2.67 -2.36
N SER A 92 1.77 2.71 -1.45
CA SER A 92 0.39 2.30 -1.74
C SER A 92 -0.63 3.25 -1.14
N ALA A 93 -1.84 3.30 -1.74
CA ALA A 93 -2.96 4.07 -1.19
C ALA A 93 -3.31 3.66 0.26
N LYS A 94 -3.09 2.40 0.61
CA LYS A 94 -3.26 1.86 1.95
C LYS A 94 -2.25 2.45 2.94
N ASP A 95 -1.01 2.65 2.53
CA ASP A 95 0.02 3.25 3.37
C ASP A 95 -0.33 4.69 3.71
N ILE A 96 -0.85 5.43 2.73
CA ILE A 96 -1.36 6.80 2.93
C ILE A 96 -2.51 6.80 3.94
N ALA A 97 -3.48 5.89 3.82
CA ALA A 97 -4.60 5.79 4.74
C ALA A 97 -4.15 5.50 6.19
N VAL A 98 -3.14 4.64 6.37
CA VAL A 98 -2.57 4.32 7.70
C VAL A 98 -1.85 5.52 8.30
N VAL A 99 -1.12 6.30 7.51
CA VAL A 99 -0.49 7.56 7.96
C VAL A 99 -1.55 8.56 8.43
N PHE A 100 -2.62 8.78 7.65
CA PHE A 100 -3.72 9.65 8.06
C PHE A 100 -4.41 9.15 9.35
N PHE A 101 -4.59 7.85 9.48
CA PHE A 101 -5.13 7.24 10.69
C PHE A 101 -4.25 7.50 11.91
N ALA A 102 -2.94 7.31 11.78
CA ALA A 102 -1.97 7.61 12.84
C ALA A 102 -2.00 9.10 13.24
N MET A 103 -2.08 10.01 12.27
CA MET A 103 -2.21 11.45 12.51
C MET A 103 -3.51 11.79 13.24
N ALA A 104 -4.65 11.24 12.82
CA ALA A 104 -5.95 11.48 13.47
C ALA A 104 -5.95 11.00 14.93
N THR A 105 -5.35 9.84 15.20
CA THR A 105 -5.19 9.31 16.55
C THR A 105 -4.31 10.24 17.43
N GLY A 106 -3.21 10.73 16.87
CA GLY A 106 -2.34 11.71 17.55
C GLY A 106 -3.07 13.02 17.85
N LEU A 107 -3.90 13.50 16.91
CA LEU A 107 -4.75 14.68 17.10
C LEU A 107 -5.71 14.48 18.28
N ALA A 108 -6.40 13.35 18.34
CA ALA A 108 -7.32 13.04 19.44
C ALA A 108 -6.61 13.00 20.80
N CYS A 109 -5.42 12.42 20.88
CA CYS A 109 -4.59 12.41 22.08
C CYS A 109 -4.14 13.82 22.47
N GLY A 110 -3.69 14.63 21.51
CA GLY A 110 -3.23 16.00 21.74
C GLY A 110 -4.34 16.94 22.24
N LEU A 111 -5.59 16.72 21.79
CA LEU A 111 -6.78 17.44 22.25
C LEU A 111 -7.33 16.93 23.59
N GLY A 112 -6.72 15.87 24.17
CA GLY A 112 -7.16 15.29 25.44
C GLY A 112 -8.34 14.33 25.35
N TYR A 113 -8.83 13.97 24.16
CA TYR A 113 -9.88 13.00 23.96
C TYR A 113 -9.35 11.56 23.94
N LEU A 114 -8.65 11.16 25.00
CA LEU A 114 -7.92 9.89 25.06
C LEU A 114 -8.80 8.67 24.87
N VAL A 115 -9.96 8.63 25.57
CA VAL A 115 -10.89 7.49 25.49
C VAL A 115 -11.50 7.39 24.09
N PHE A 116 -11.93 8.51 23.51
CA PHE A 116 -12.46 8.54 22.15
C PHE A 116 -11.42 8.11 21.12
N GLY A 117 -10.18 8.63 21.23
CA GLY A 117 -9.07 8.26 20.37
C GLY A 117 -8.73 6.77 20.44
N ALA A 118 -8.73 6.20 21.65
CA ALA A 118 -8.46 4.77 21.85
C ALA A 118 -9.58 3.89 21.23
N VAL A 119 -10.83 4.21 21.49
CA VAL A 119 -11.98 3.46 20.92
C VAL A 119 -11.99 3.56 19.39
N ALA A 120 -11.82 4.76 18.85
CA ALA A 120 -11.73 4.97 17.40
C ALA A 120 -10.57 4.19 16.78
N ALA A 121 -9.39 4.19 17.42
CA ALA A 121 -8.23 3.45 16.96
C ALA A 121 -8.50 1.94 16.89
N VAL A 122 -9.12 1.37 17.92
CA VAL A 122 -9.47 -0.07 17.94
C VAL A 122 -10.47 -0.40 16.83
N ILE A 123 -11.52 0.41 16.66
CA ILE A 123 -12.54 0.19 15.61
C ILE A 123 -11.89 0.22 14.23
N ILE A 124 -11.05 1.22 13.93
CA ILE A 124 -10.41 1.35 12.62
C ILE A 124 -9.42 0.20 12.39
N CYS A 125 -8.67 -0.24 13.42
CA CYS A 125 -7.80 -1.41 13.31
C CYS A 125 -8.58 -2.68 12.96
N ILE A 126 -9.74 -2.90 13.59
CA ILE A 126 -10.60 -4.06 13.28
C ILE A 126 -11.09 -3.97 11.82
N VAL A 127 -11.58 -2.81 11.40
CA VAL A 127 -12.04 -2.59 10.02
C VAL A 127 -10.91 -2.85 9.00
N LEU A 128 -9.71 -2.34 9.27
CA LEU A 128 -8.54 -2.57 8.40
C LEU A 128 -8.20 -4.06 8.30
N ILE A 129 -8.17 -4.78 9.43
CA ILE A 129 -7.87 -6.23 9.44
C ILE A 129 -8.95 -7.00 8.67
N VAL A 130 -10.22 -6.69 8.90
CA VAL A 130 -11.35 -7.35 8.22
C VAL A 130 -11.30 -7.10 6.71
N LEU A 131 -11.15 -5.85 6.28
CA LEU A 131 -11.09 -5.49 4.86
C LEU A 131 -9.89 -6.10 4.14
N CYS A 132 -8.76 -6.21 4.82
CA CYS A 132 -7.56 -6.79 4.22
C CYS A 132 -7.51 -8.33 4.25
N LYS A 133 -8.24 -8.98 5.15
CA LYS A 133 -8.39 -10.44 5.16
C LYS A 133 -9.52 -10.94 4.28
N THR A 134 -10.57 -10.17 4.10
CA THR A 134 -11.58 -10.43 3.09
C THR A 134 -11.02 -10.03 1.73
N SER A 135 -11.18 -10.88 0.72
CA SER A 135 -10.81 -10.58 -0.68
C SER A 135 -11.66 -9.44 -1.28
N PHE A 136 -11.96 -8.41 -0.46
CA PHE A 136 -12.75 -7.27 -0.87
C PHE A 136 -11.92 -6.40 -1.83
N GLY A 137 -12.35 -6.37 -3.09
CA GLY A 137 -11.64 -5.63 -4.14
C GLY A 137 -10.45 -6.36 -4.77
N GLU A 138 -10.14 -7.60 -4.39
CA GLU A 138 -9.25 -8.43 -5.19
C GLU A 138 -9.96 -8.77 -6.50
N MET A 139 -9.49 -8.19 -7.59
CA MET A 139 -9.72 -8.80 -8.89
C MET A 139 -9.15 -10.22 -8.81
N LYS A 140 -9.99 -11.22 -9.05
CA LYS A 140 -9.61 -12.66 -9.14
C LYS A 140 -8.67 -12.93 -10.33
N THR A 141 -7.68 -12.10 -10.50
CA THR A 141 -6.65 -12.37 -11.50
C THR A 141 -5.52 -13.08 -10.75
N ALA A 142 -5.69 -14.39 -10.51
CA ALA A 142 -4.56 -15.29 -10.39
C ALA A 142 -3.80 -15.28 -11.74
N GLY A 143 -3.61 -14.08 -12.30
CA GLY A 143 -2.97 -13.86 -13.56
C GLY A 143 -1.47 -13.94 -13.40
N ARG A 144 -0.83 -14.63 -14.31
CA ARG A 144 0.60 -14.53 -14.52
C ARG A 144 0.89 -13.59 -15.67
N GLN A 145 1.99 -12.88 -15.59
CA GLN A 145 2.49 -12.10 -16.70
C GLN A 145 3.35 -13.00 -17.58
N LEU A 146 2.93 -13.18 -18.82
CA LEU A 146 3.68 -13.88 -19.84
C LEU A 146 4.25 -12.85 -20.82
N LYS A 147 5.56 -12.85 -20.99
CA LYS A 147 6.25 -12.07 -22.01
C LYS A 147 6.79 -13.02 -23.07
N ILE A 148 6.45 -12.77 -24.31
CA ILE A 148 6.91 -13.56 -25.47
C ILE A 148 7.65 -12.61 -26.39
N THR A 149 8.90 -12.89 -26.70
CA THR A 149 9.64 -12.20 -27.74
C THR A 149 9.44 -12.92 -29.06
N ILE A 150 9.14 -12.19 -30.12
CA ILE A 150 8.94 -12.69 -31.46
C ILE A 150 9.73 -11.88 -32.49
N PRO A 151 10.13 -12.44 -33.63
CA PRO A 151 10.76 -11.68 -34.71
C PRO A 151 9.72 -10.80 -35.44
N GLU A 152 10.20 -9.76 -36.12
CA GLU A 152 9.34 -8.76 -36.79
C GLU A 152 8.50 -9.35 -37.93
N ASP A 153 9.00 -10.37 -38.58
CA ASP A 153 8.35 -11.07 -39.71
C ASP A 153 7.22 -12.01 -39.26
N LEU A 154 7.12 -12.31 -37.96
CA LEU A 154 6.08 -13.18 -37.43
C LEU A 154 4.80 -12.38 -37.11
N ASN A 155 3.71 -12.65 -37.86
CA ASN A 155 2.41 -12.12 -37.46
C ASN A 155 1.92 -12.80 -36.18
N TYR A 156 1.83 -12.04 -35.07
CA TYR A 156 1.45 -12.56 -33.75
C TYR A 156 -0.06 -12.76 -33.58
N GLU A 157 -0.88 -12.26 -34.51
CA GLU A 157 -2.33 -12.44 -34.45
C GLU A 157 -2.68 -13.90 -34.78
N GLY A 158 -3.23 -14.60 -33.79
CA GLY A 158 -3.70 -15.98 -33.92
C GLY A 158 -2.66 -17.09 -33.74
N VAL A 159 -1.36 -16.81 -33.83
CA VAL A 159 -0.29 -17.85 -33.76
C VAL A 159 -0.30 -18.64 -32.45
N PHE A 160 -0.68 -18.01 -31.35
CA PHE A 160 -0.65 -18.62 -30.02
C PHE A 160 -2.05 -18.97 -29.48
N GLU A 161 -3.13 -18.70 -30.22
CA GLU A 161 -4.51 -18.85 -29.72
C GLU A 161 -4.87 -20.28 -29.30
N ASP A 162 -4.46 -21.28 -30.09
CA ASP A 162 -4.70 -22.69 -29.79
C ASP A 162 -3.96 -23.13 -28.54
N ILE A 163 -2.69 -22.70 -28.36
CA ILE A 163 -1.92 -22.96 -27.15
C ILE A 163 -2.60 -22.28 -25.94
N PHE A 164 -3.03 -21.03 -26.08
CA PHE A 164 -3.73 -20.35 -25.00
C PHE A 164 -5.07 -21.03 -24.65
N LYS A 165 -5.84 -21.51 -25.64
CA LYS A 165 -7.07 -22.27 -25.38
C LYS A 165 -6.82 -23.58 -24.62
N GLU A 166 -5.70 -24.23 -24.87
CA GLU A 166 -5.34 -25.50 -24.23
C GLU A 166 -4.88 -25.28 -22.78
N TYR A 167 -3.96 -24.32 -22.53
CA TYR A 167 -3.24 -24.18 -21.27
C TYR A 167 -3.78 -23.08 -20.35
N THR A 168 -4.59 -22.15 -20.85
CA THR A 168 -5.07 -21.00 -20.07
C THR A 168 -6.59 -20.96 -19.96
N THR A 169 -7.09 -20.36 -18.87
CA THR A 169 -8.52 -20.07 -18.67
C THR A 169 -8.89 -18.70 -19.24
N GLU A 170 -7.96 -17.75 -19.13
CA GLU A 170 -8.12 -16.38 -19.63
C GLU A 170 -6.78 -15.93 -20.21
N CYS A 171 -6.81 -15.20 -21.31
CA CYS A 171 -5.63 -14.61 -21.93
C CYS A 171 -5.99 -13.23 -22.47
N THR A 172 -5.28 -12.21 -22.03
CA THR A 172 -5.46 -10.83 -22.48
C THR A 172 -4.12 -10.24 -22.87
N LEU A 173 -4.01 -9.72 -24.11
CA LEU A 173 -2.84 -8.96 -24.54
C LEU A 173 -2.85 -7.59 -23.84
N ASN A 174 -1.84 -7.34 -23.03
CA ASN A 174 -1.75 -6.12 -22.22
C ASN A 174 -0.87 -5.05 -22.89
N ASN A 175 0.21 -5.46 -23.54
CA ASN A 175 1.16 -4.53 -24.15
C ASN A 175 1.94 -5.19 -25.28
N VAL A 176 2.25 -4.40 -26.30
CA VAL A 176 3.17 -4.76 -27.39
C VAL A 176 4.26 -3.71 -27.45
N LYS A 177 5.52 -4.13 -27.34
CA LYS A 177 6.68 -3.26 -27.34
C LYS A 177 7.70 -3.74 -28.37
N THR A 178 8.23 -2.83 -29.18
CA THR A 178 9.38 -3.13 -30.03
C THR A 178 10.66 -3.12 -29.22
N THR A 179 11.53 -4.08 -29.46
CA THR A 179 12.84 -4.22 -28.81
C THR A 179 13.93 -4.42 -29.83
N ASN A 180 15.18 -4.35 -29.40
CA ASN A 180 16.34 -4.60 -30.25
C ASN A 180 16.33 -3.76 -31.55
N MET A 181 16.19 -2.42 -31.40
CA MET A 181 16.14 -1.45 -32.52
C MET A 181 15.00 -1.71 -33.55
N GLY A 182 13.90 -2.35 -33.10
CA GLY A 182 12.71 -2.60 -33.93
C GLY A 182 12.65 -3.98 -34.58
N THR A 183 13.72 -4.79 -34.52
CA THR A 183 13.79 -6.12 -35.14
C THR A 183 13.01 -7.20 -34.38
N LEU A 184 12.59 -6.94 -33.14
CA LEU A 184 11.86 -7.87 -32.30
C LEU A 184 10.66 -7.18 -31.65
N TYR A 185 9.56 -7.94 -31.45
CA TYR A 185 8.42 -7.53 -30.65
C TYR A 185 8.41 -8.28 -29.31
N GLU A 186 8.19 -7.59 -28.22
CA GLU A 186 7.88 -8.16 -26.90
C GLU A 186 6.37 -8.03 -26.65
N LEU A 187 5.69 -9.16 -26.67
CA LEU A 187 4.27 -9.27 -26.37
C LEU A 187 4.09 -9.56 -24.87
N THR A 188 3.32 -8.77 -24.19
CA THR A 188 3.02 -8.97 -22.75
C THR A 188 1.57 -9.37 -22.61
N TYR A 189 1.33 -10.61 -22.21
CA TYR A 189 0.00 -11.15 -21.93
C TYR A 189 -0.24 -11.27 -20.43
N LEU A 190 -1.47 -11.04 -20.01
CA LEU A 190 -2.00 -11.45 -18.72
C LEU A 190 -2.76 -12.76 -18.93
N ILE A 191 -2.33 -13.83 -18.26
CA ILE A 191 -2.91 -15.16 -18.44
C ILE A 191 -3.31 -15.77 -17.09
N GLY A 192 -4.45 -16.47 -17.10
CA GLY A 192 -4.85 -17.37 -16.03
C GLY A 192 -4.50 -18.80 -16.42
N MET A 193 -3.62 -19.48 -15.70
CA MET A 193 -3.27 -20.88 -15.98
C MET A 193 -4.39 -21.82 -15.52
N LYS A 194 -4.67 -22.87 -16.30
CA LYS A 194 -5.56 -23.96 -15.85
C LYS A 194 -4.91 -24.76 -14.71
N ALA A 195 -5.72 -25.27 -13.79
CA ALA A 195 -5.22 -26.11 -12.70
C ALA A 195 -4.65 -27.44 -13.25
N GLY A 196 -3.48 -27.83 -12.74
CA GLY A 196 -2.84 -29.11 -13.08
C GLY A 196 -2.02 -29.12 -14.38
N VAL A 197 -1.85 -27.99 -15.02
CA VAL A 197 -1.04 -27.87 -16.24
C VAL A 197 0.42 -27.58 -15.89
N SER A 198 1.35 -28.22 -16.62
CA SER A 198 2.79 -27.97 -16.48
C SER A 198 3.19 -26.66 -17.14
N GLU A 199 3.79 -25.74 -16.33
CA GLU A 199 4.34 -24.47 -16.84
C GLU A 199 5.44 -24.70 -17.88
N LYS A 200 6.22 -25.79 -17.71
CA LYS A 200 7.30 -26.14 -18.61
C LYS A 200 6.76 -26.52 -19.98
N GLU A 201 5.74 -27.39 -20.03
CA GLU A 201 5.12 -27.83 -21.30
C GLU A 201 4.49 -26.66 -22.04
N PHE A 202 3.85 -25.75 -21.29
CA PHE A 202 3.29 -24.52 -21.87
C PHE A 202 4.38 -23.64 -22.51
N ILE A 203 5.49 -23.40 -21.80
CA ILE A 203 6.61 -22.62 -22.34
C ILE A 203 7.25 -23.31 -23.53
N ASP A 204 7.42 -24.63 -23.49
CA ASP A 204 8.03 -25.39 -24.57
C ASP A 204 7.14 -25.33 -25.84
N SER A 205 5.80 -25.42 -25.70
CA SER A 205 4.86 -25.28 -26.80
C SER A 205 4.93 -23.88 -27.45
N LEU A 206 5.06 -22.83 -26.64
CA LEU A 206 5.22 -21.46 -27.14
C LEU A 206 6.56 -21.28 -27.86
N ARG A 207 7.64 -21.91 -27.34
CA ARG A 207 9.00 -21.83 -27.94
C ARG A 207 9.06 -22.42 -29.34
N CYS A 208 8.25 -23.41 -29.63
CA CYS A 208 8.18 -23.99 -30.99
C CYS A 208 7.65 -22.99 -32.03
N ARG A 209 6.93 -21.95 -31.61
CA ARG A 209 6.30 -20.97 -32.51
C ARG A 209 6.90 -19.58 -32.51
N ASN A 210 7.65 -19.21 -31.46
CA ASN A 210 8.25 -17.88 -31.38
C ASN A 210 9.66 -17.78 -31.96
N GLY A 211 10.12 -18.79 -32.70
CA GLY A 211 11.49 -18.82 -33.21
C GLY A 211 12.55 -19.12 -32.15
N ASN A 212 12.20 -19.79 -31.06
CA ASN A 212 13.05 -20.11 -29.92
C ASN A 212 13.67 -18.87 -29.22
N LEU A 213 12.99 -17.73 -29.31
CA LEU A 213 13.36 -16.49 -28.64
C LEU A 213 12.94 -16.50 -27.17
N ASN A 214 13.26 -15.44 -26.47
CA ASN A 214 13.05 -15.34 -25.03
C ASN A 214 11.56 -15.36 -24.64
N ILE A 215 11.22 -16.21 -23.66
CA ILE A 215 9.92 -16.24 -23.02
C ILE A 215 10.13 -16.10 -21.51
N SER A 216 9.33 -15.26 -20.86
CA SER A 216 9.33 -15.08 -19.42
C SER A 216 7.91 -15.22 -18.89
N LEU A 217 7.74 -16.13 -17.93
CA LEU A 217 6.49 -16.33 -17.20
C LEU A 217 6.72 -16.00 -15.73
N GLY A 218 6.01 -15.01 -15.21
CA GLY A 218 6.19 -14.54 -13.83
C GLY A 218 4.89 -14.10 -13.17
N ALA A 219 4.96 -13.73 -11.89
CA ALA A 219 3.86 -13.07 -11.23
C ALA A 219 3.62 -11.69 -11.87
N VAL A 220 2.36 -11.24 -11.87
CA VAL A 220 2.03 -9.88 -12.33
C VAL A 220 2.75 -8.90 -11.41
N PRO A 221 3.63 -8.01 -11.93
CA PRO A 221 4.24 -6.99 -11.10
C PRO A 221 3.15 -6.13 -10.46
N ASP A 222 3.26 -5.87 -9.16
CA ASP A 222 2.37 -4.94 -8.48
C ASP A 222 2.43 -3.59 -9.19
N ARG A 223 1.27 -3.02 -9.55
CA ARG A 223 1.18 -1.71 -10.24
C ARG A 223 1.93 -0.59 -9.51
N ASN A 224 2.23 -0.77 -8.25
CA ASN A 224 2.95 0.20 -7.42
C ASN A 224 4.47 0.23 -7.66
N THR A 225 5.04 -0.73 -8.39
CA THR A 225 6.48 -0.77 -8.72
C THR A 225 6.81 -0.17 -10.10
N MET A 226 5.81 0.25 -10.87
CA MET A 226 6.03 0.79 -12.23
C MET A 226 6.09 2.32 -12.31
N VAL A 227 6.16 3.04 -11.17
CA VAL A 227 6.34 4.50 -11.16
C VAL A 227 7.74 4.80 -10.61
N LEU A 228 8.72 4.62 -11.43
CA LEU A 228 10.06 5.24 -11.36
C LEU A 228 10.46 5.67 -12.77
#